data_c7c3a6ffc09c928f181c35313703e655
#
_entry.id   c7c3a6ffc09c928f181c35313703e655
#
_cell.length_a   1.000
_cell.length_b   1.000
_cell.length_c   1.000
_cell.angle_alpha   90.00
_cell.angle_beta   90.00
_cell.angle_gamma   90.00
#
_symmetry.space_group_name_H-M   'P 1'
#
loop_
_entity.id
_entity.type
_entity.pdbx_description
1 polymer ?
#
loop_
_entity_poly.entity_id
_entity_poly.type
_entity_poly.pdbx_seq_one_letter_code
_entity_poly.pdbx_strand_id
1 'polypeptide(L)'
;LTLWGWIGMTVLAVAAQGPALFWAAAVLAGLCMGSSQSAGRAMAGLLAPADRVAEFYGLWTFATRLAAIIGPITYGLVTWLTSGNHRLAILTTGLFFILGLLLLQRVRLPGPPGAMAPESGC
;
A
#
# COMPACT_ATOMS: atom_id res chain seq x y z
N LEU A 1 6.88 -1.15 7.02
CA LEU A 1 7.53 0.19 7.03
C LEU A 1 6.86 1.15 6.03
N THR A 2 6.63 0.75 4.78
CA THR A 2 6.04 1.62 3.73
C THR A 2 4.65 2.17 4.08
N LEU A 3 3.79 1.36 4.70
CA LEU A 3 2.44 1.81 5.12
C LEU A 3 2.49 2.88 6.22
N TRP A 4 3.45 2.81 7.14
CA TRP A 4 3.68 3.88 8.12
C TRP A 4 4.14 5.18 7.44
N GLY A 5 4.94 5.07 6.37
CA GLY A 5 5.30 6.20 5.53
C GLY A 5 4.08 6.86 4.88
N TRP A 6 3.13 6.07 4.38
CA TRP A 6 1.88 6.57 3.80
C TRP A 6 0.99 7.27 4.83
N ILE A 7 0.87 6.70 6.04
CA ILE A 7 0.13 7.35 7.13
C ILE A 7 0.79 8.67 7.51
N GLY A 8 2.12 8.69 7.68
CA GLY A 8 2.88 9.91 7.96
C GLY A 8 2.72 10.98 6.89
N MET A 9 2.78 10.59 5.61
CA MET A 9 2.56 11.48 4.48
C MET A 9 1.13 12.07 4.50
N THR A 10 0.13 11.24 4.79
CA THR A 10 -1.27 11.69 4.86
C THR A 10 -1.46 12.73 5.97
N VAL A 11 -0.90 12.47 7.16
CA VAL A 11 -0.94 13.41 8.29
C VAL A 11 -0.23 14.72 7.93
N LEU A 12 0.97 14.62 7.31
CA LEU A 12 1.74 15.79 6.89
C LEU A 12 0.99 16.61 5.84
N ALA A 13 0.34 15.96 4.87
CA ALA A 13 -0.45 16.62 3.83
C ALA A 13 -1.68 17.35 4.40
N VAL A 14 -2.35 16.75 5.40
CA VAL A 14 -3.50 17.38 6.08
C VAL A 14 -3.06 18.55 6.95
N ALA A 15 -1.91 18.43 7.63
CA ALA A 15 -1.34 19.47 8.48
C ALA A 15 -0.68 20.61 7.68
N ALA A 16 -0.44 20.44 6.38
CA ALA A 16 0.25 21.40 5.54
C ALA A 16 -0.55 22.71 5.43
N GLN A 17 0.00 23.78 5.98
CA GLN A 17 -0.54 25.14 5.90
C GLN A 17 0.28 26.04 4.95
N GLY A 18 1.35 25.51 4.35
CA GLY A 18 2.24 26.24 3.46
C GLY A 18 2.89 25.35 2.41
N PRO A 19 3.47 25.96 1.35
CA PRO A 19 4.02 25.22 0.22
C PRO A 19 5.18 24.31 0.62
N ALA A 20 6.00 24.67 1.59
CA ALA A 20 7.15 23.88 2.03
C ALA A 20 6.74 22.52 2.61
N LEU A 21 5.73 22.50 3.48
CA LEU A 21 5.20 21.23 4.07
C LEU A 21 4.51 20.38 3.01
N PHE A 22 3.84 21.00 2.05
CA PHE A 22 3.22 20.30 0.94
C PHE A 22 4.28 19.63 0.04
N TRP A 23 5.37 20.30 -0.27
CA TRP A 23 6.49 19.72 -1.01
C TRP A 23 7.15 18.56 -0.25
N ALA A 24 7.33 18.68 1.07
CA ALA A 24 7.84 17.59 1.90
C ALA A 24 6.92 16.36 1.85
N ALA A 25 5.61 16.57 1.93
CA ALA A 25 4.62 15.49 1.78
C ALA A 25 4.69 14.84 0.38
N ALA A 26 4.86 15.63 -0.68
CA ALA A 26 4.98 15.13 -2.05
C ALA A 26 6.24 14.27 -2.25
N VAL A 27 7.39 14.68 -1.71
CA VAL A 27 8.64 13.90 -1.77
C VAL A 27 8.46 12.57 -1.00
N LEU A 28 7.88 12.62 0.19
CA LEU A 28 7.61 11.42 0.99
C LEU A 28 6.65 10.48 0.26
N ALA A 29 5.62 11.01 -0.40
CA ALA A 29 4.70 10.23 -1.22
C ALA A 29 5.43 9.51 -2.36
N GLY A 30 6.33 10.18 -3.07
CA GLY A 30 7.14 9.58 -4.13
C GLY A 30 8.01 8.43 -3.65
N LEU A 31 8.69 8.59 -2.51
CA LEU A 31 9.50 7.54 -1.89
C LEU A 31 8.65 6.34 -1.45
N CYS A 32 7.50 6.61 -0.81
CA CYS A 32 6.57 5.56 -0.40
C CYS A 32 5.95 4.82 -1.59
N MET A 33 5.68 5.52 -2.69
CA MET A 33 5.12 4.92 -3.89
C MET A 33 6.10 3.93 -4.53
N GLY A 34 7.35 4.31 -4.72
CA GLY A 34 8.39 3.44 -5.27
C GLY A 34 8.61 2.19 -4.41
N SER A 35 8.77 2.38 -3.10
CA SER A 35 8.99 1.26 -2.16
C SER A 35 7.77 0.33 -2.04
N SER A 36 6.55 0.87 -2.07
CA SER A 36 5.32 0.06 -2.04
C SER A 36 5.17 -0.81 -3.28
N GLN A 37 5.48 -0.27 -4.46
CA GLN A 37 5.42 -1.02 -5.72
C GLN A 37 6.43 -2.17 -5.75
N SER A 38 7.65 -1.92 -5.29
CA SER A 38 8.69 -2.94 -5.19
C SER A 38 8.33 -4.04 -4.18
N ALA A 39 7.86 -3.65 -3.00
CA ALA A 39 7.45 -4.58 -1.95
C ALA A 39 6.26 -5.44 -2.40
N GLY A 40 5.26 -4.84 -3.05
CA GLY A 40 4.08 -5.56 -3.55
C GLY A 40 4.45 -6.63 -4.59
N ARG A 41 5.34 -6.30 -5.52
CA ARG A 41 5.83 -7.28 -6.52
C ARG A 41 6.64 -8.40 -5.87
N ALA A 42 7.52 -8.06 -4.92
CA ALA A 42 8.31 -9.05 -4.20
C ALA A 42 7.41 -10.01 -3.40
N MET A 43 6.38 -9.49 -2.72
CA MET A 43 5.41 -10.33 -2.00
C MET A 43 4.62 -11.25 -2.94
N ALA A 44 4.18 -10.74 -4.09
CA ALA A 44 3.49 -11.57 -5.09
C ALA A 44 4.38 -12.73 -5.56
N GLY A 45 5.66 -12.48 -5.79
CA GLY A 45 6.62 -13.52 -6.17
C GLY A 45 6.93 -14.52 -5.06
N LEU A 46 7.05 -14.05 -3.79
CA LEU A 46 7.35 -14.91 -2.64
C LEU A 46 6.16 -15.82 -2.24
N LEU A 47 4.93 -15.36 -2.46
CA LEU A 47 3.72 -16.09 -2.12
C LEU A 47 3.26 -17.01 -3.26
N ALA A 48 3.77 -16.82 -4.47
CA ALA A 48 3.37 -17.59 -5.63
C ALA A 48 4.04 -18.98 -5.62
N PRO A 49 3.28 -20.08 -5.73
CA PRO A 49 3.82 -21.39 -6.06
C PRO A 49 4.55 -21.35 -7.42
N ALA A 50 5.61 -22.13 -7.56
CA ALA A 50 6.48 -22.08 -8.76
C ALA A 50 5.73 -22.37 -10.08
N ASP A 51 4.67 -23.16 -10.01
CA ASP A 51 3.80 -23.53 -11.14
C ASP A 51 2.72 -22.49 -11.47
N ARG A 52 2.46 -21.50 -10.55
CA ARG A 52 1.38 -20.51 -10.68
C ARG A 52 1.82 -19.05 -10.57
N VAL A 53 3.08 -18.78 -10.77
CA VAL A 53 3.64 -17.42 -10.63
C VAL A 53 2.89 -16.41 -11.52
N ALA A 54 2.55 -16.78 -12.74
CA ALA A 54 1.83 -15.91 -13.67
C ALA A 54 0.43 -15.53 -13.15
N GLU A 55 -0.31 -16.47 -12.53
CA GLU A 55 -1.63 -16.21 -11.95
C GLU A 55 -1.54 -15.20 -10.78
N PHE A 56 -0.54 -15.36 -9.91
CA PHE A 56 -0.33 -14.46 -8.77
C PHE A 56 0.02 -13.05 -9.22
N TYR A 57 0.88 -12.90 -10.23
CA TYR A 57 1.17 -11.57 -10.81
C TYR A 57 -0.04 -10.98 -11.54
N GLY A 58 -0.84 -11.81 -12.18
CA GLY A 58 -2.12 -11.39 -12.76
C GLY A 58 -3.08 -10.87 -11.71
N LEU A 59 -3.24 -11.59 -10.60
CA LEU A 59 -4.08 -11.18 -9.47
C LEU A 59 -3.57 -9.89 -8.81
N TRP A 60 -2.26 -9.77 -8.61
CA TRP A 60 -1.64 -8.54 -8.10
C TRP A 60 -1.90 -7.35 -9.03
N THR A 61 -1.74 -7.54 -10.34
CA THR A 61 -2.01 -6.51 -11.34
C THR A 61 -3.48 -6.12 -11.34
N PHE A 62 -4.38 -7.08 -11.27
CA PHE A 62 -5.82 -6.83 -11.18
C PHE A 62 -6.17 -6.01 -9.92
N ALA A 63 -5.66 -6.39 -8.76
CA ALA A 63 -5.89 -5.68 -7.52
C ALA A 63 -5.38 -4.23 -7.57
N THR A 64 -4.18 -4.01 -8.15
CA THR A 64 -3.63 -2.65 -8.30
C THR A 64 -4.45 -1.80 -9.27
N ARG A 65 -4.96 -2.37 -10.35
CA ARG A 65 -5.86 -1.66 -11.29
C ARG A 65 -7.19 -1.31 -10.63
N LEU A 66 -7.75 -2.23 -9.86
CA LEU A 66 -8.98 -1.98 -9.11
C LEU A 66 -8.80 -0.83 -8.09
N ALA A 67 -7.70 -0.84 -7.35
CA ALA A 67 -7.35 0.22 -6.42
C ALA A 67 -7.17 1.59 -7.12
N ALA A 68 -6.57 1.60 -8.31
CA ALA A 68 -6.40 2.80 -9.13
C ALA A 68 -7.73 3.41 -9.61
N ILE A 69 -8.79 2.63 -9.67
CA ILE A 69 -10.14 3.09 -9.99
C ILE A 69 -10.88 3.56 -8.73
N ILE A 70 -10.86 2.74 -7.68
CA ILE A 70 -11.59 3.00 -6.44
C ILE A 70 -11.06 4.25 -5.74
N GLY A 71 -9.73 4.47 -5.72
CA GLY A 71 -9.10 5.61 -5.05
C GLY A 71 -9.62 6.96 -5.54
N PRO A 72 -9.47 7.29 -6.83
CA PRO A 72 -9.97 8.56 -7.39
C PRO A 72 -11.49 8.72 -7.28
N ILE A 73 -12.26 7.66 -7.46
CA ILE A 73 -13.72 7.71 -7.31
C ILE A 73 -14.09 8.08 -5.87
N THR A 74 -13.48 7.44 -4.88
CA THR A 74 -13.75 7.73 -3.47
C THR A 74 -13.32 9.15 -3.12
N TYR A 75 -12.14 9.58 -3.57
CA TYR A 75 -11.67 10.95 -3.38
C TYR A 75 -12.65 11.98 -3.98
N GLY A 76 -13.05 11.78 -5.23
CA GLY A 76 -14.00 12.66 -5.93
C GLY A 76 -15.36 12.70 -5.24
N LEU A 77 -15.89 11.54 -4.83
CA LEU A 77 -17.17 11.43 -4.13
C LEU A 77 -17.15 12.17 -2.79
N VAL A 78 -16.10 11.97 -1.98
CA VAL A 78 -15.95 12.66 -0.69
C VAL A 78 -15.84 14.17 -0.89
N THR A 79 -15.03 14.60 -1.87
CA THR A 79 -14.88 16.04 -2.18
C THR A 79 -16.21 16.65 -2.61
N TRP A 80 -17.00 15.93 -3.42
CA TRP A 80 -18.29 16.39 -3.86
C TRP A 80 -19.32 16.49 -2.71
N LEU A 81 -19.38 15.45 -1.87
CA LEU A 81 -20.29 15.41 -0.71
C LEU A 81 -19.95 16.44 0.37
N THR A 82 -18.68 16.81 0.49
CA THR A 82 -18.18 17.76 1.51
C THR A 82 -18.01 19.18 0.99
N SER A 83 -18.65 19.53 -0.13
CA SER A 83 -18.59 20.87 -0.73
C SER A 83 -17.18 21.37 -0.98
N GLY A 84 -16.26 20.48 -1.44
CA GLY A 84 -14.90 20.84 -1.82
C GLY A 84 -13.87 20.73 -0.67
N ASN A 85 -14.19 20.05 0.43
CA ASN A 85 -13.24 19.87 1.52
C ASN A 85 -12.19 18.79 1.21
N HIS A 86 -11.08 19.21 0.57
CA HIS A 86 -9.99 18.32 0.19
C HIS A 86 -9.30 17.64 1.38
N ARG A 87 -9.31 18.27 2.56
CA ARG A 87 -8.70 17.68 3.77
C ARG A 87 -9.44 16.41 4.20
N LEU A 88 -10.77 16.42 4.15
CA LEU A 88 -11.57 15.22 4.44
C LEU A 88 -11.35 14.12 3.41
N ALA A 89 -11.22 14.47 2.13
CA ALA A 89 -10.92 13.49 1.09
C ALA A 89 -9.54 12.83 1.29
N ILE A 90 -8.51 13.61 1.68
CA ILE A 90 -7.18 13.07 2.01
C ILE A 90 -7.24 12.17 3.25
N LEU A 91 -7.97 12.56 4.31
CA LEU A 91 -8.15 11.73 5.49
C LEU A 91 -8.84 10.39 5.17
N THR A 92 -9.85 10.41 4.30
CA THR A 92 -10.52 9.17 3.84
C THR A 92 -9.54 8.26 3.11
N THR A 93 -8.65 8.83 2.29
CA THR A 93 -7.57 8.05 1.65
C THR A 93 -6.62 7.46 2.70
N GLY A 94 -6.29 8.21 3.76
CA GLY A 94 -5.51 7.72 4.90
C GLY A 94 -6.15 6.53 5.60
N LEU A 95 -7.48 6.50 5.69
CA LEU A 95 -8.22 5.40 6.28
C LEU A 95 -8.01 4.08 5.49
N PHE A 96 -7.91 4.15 4.15
CA PHE A 96 -7.56 2.97 3.35
C PHE A 96 -6.18 2.42 3.67
N PHE A 97 -5.19 3.28 3.98
CA PHE A 97 -3.86 2.82 4.40
C PHE A 97 -3.89 2.12 5.76
N ILE A 98 -4.68 2.64 6.70
CA ILE A 98 -4.86 2.00 8.02
C ILE A 98 -5.53 0.64 7.84
N LEU A 99 -6.59 0.56 7.06
CA LEU A 99 -7.29 -0.69 6.76
C LEU A 99 -6.35 -1.70 6.08
N GLY A 100 -5.57 -1.24 5.10
CA GLY A 100 -4.55 -2.06 4.43
C GLY A 100 -3.49 -2.58 5.40
N LEU A 101 -3.03 -1.75 6.36
CA LEU A 101 -2.09 -2.15 7.39
C LEU A 101 -2.66 -3.23 8.30
N LEU A 102 -3.91 -3.08 8.74
CA LEU A 102 -4.60 -4.06 9.58
C LEU A 102 -4.79 -5.41 8.86
N LEU A 103 -5.15 -5.37 7.59
CA LEU A 103 -5.28 -6.57 6.76
C LEU A 103 -3.92 -7.24 6.55
N LEU A 104 -2.87 -6.47 6.29
CA LEU A 104 -1.52 -6.99 6.08
C LEU A 104 -0.96 -7.68 7.33
N GLN A 105 -1.28 -7.19 8.52
CA GLN A 105 -0.86 -7.83 9.78
C GLN A 105 -1.46 -9.23 9.98
N ARG A 106 -2.56 -9.54 9.30
CA ARG A 106 -3.18 -10.88 9.33
C ARG A 106 -2.56 -11.86 8.34
N VAL A 107 -1.79 -11.37 7.37
CA VAL A 107 -1.11 -12.22 6.39
C VAL A 107 0.12 -12.86 7.03
N ARG A 108 0.12 -14.17 7.16
CA ARG A 108 1.29 -14.94 7.61
C ARG A 108 2.17 -15.22 6.41
N LEU A 109 3.38 -14.67 6.41
CA LEU A 109 4.38 -15.01 5.41
C LEU A 109 4.85 -16.47 5.65
N PRO A 110 5.03 -17.28 4.60
CA PRO A 110 5.74 -18.55 4.74
C PRO A 110 7.15 -18.27 5.29
N GLY A 111 7.62 -19.14 6.17
CA GLY A 111 8.97 -19.03 6.72
C GLY A 111 10.03 -19.01 5.62
N PRO A 112 11.26 -18.52 5.91
CA PRO A 112 12.33 -18.47 4.91
C PRO A 112 12.57 -19.89 4.35
N PRO A 113 12.76 -20.01 3.02
CA PRO A 113 13.14 -21.28 2.41
C PRO A 113 14.50 -21.71 2.96
N GLY A 114 14.55 -22.63 3.86
CA GLY A 114 15.75 -23.08 4.57
C GLY A 114 15.47 -23.59 6.00
N ALA A 115 14.28 -23.36 6.54
CA ALA A 115 13.86 -23.95 7.82
C ALA A 115 13.24 -25.36 7.66
N MET A 116 13.44 -26.01 6.50
CA MET A 116 13.08 -27.42 6.35
C MET A 116 14.22 -28.28 6.89
N ALA A 117 13.90 -28.95 7.99
CA ALA A 117 14.47 -30.14 8.63
C ALA A 117 15.96 -30.42 8.43
N PRO A 118 16.68 -30.75 9.52
CA PRO A 118 17.94 -31.46 9.39
C PRO A 118 17.64 -32.78 8.66
N GLU A 119 18.27 -32.98 7.50
CA GLU A 119 18.31 -34.31 6.90
C GLU A 119 18.83 -35.27 7.98
N SER A 120 17.92 -36.09 8.48
CA SER A 120 18.29 -37.28 9.24
C SER A 120 19.03 -38.20 8.25
N GLY A 121 20.35 -38.00 8.18
CA GLY A 121 21.22 -38.92 7.50
C GLY A 121 21.12 -40.30 8.11
N CYS A 122 20.91 -41.27 7.30
CA CYS A 122 21.45 -42.63 7.44
C CYS A 122 22.55 -42.85 6.49
#